data_e391dfe0ed322d290df060b1b474917b
#
_entry.id   e391dfe0ed322d290df060b1b474917b
#
_cell.length_a   1.000
_cell.length_b   1.000
_cell.length_c   1.000
_cell.angle_alpha   90.00
_cell.angle_beta   90.00
_cell.angle_gamma   90.00
#
_symmetry.space_group_name_H-M   'P 1'
#
loop_
_entity.id
_entity.type
_entity.pdbx_description
1 polymer ?
#
loop_
_entity_poly.entity_id
_entity_poly.type
_entity_poly.pdbx_seq_one_letter_code
_entity_poly.pdbx_strand_id
1 'polypeptide(L)'
;CMLAGCGAKDTGDGTDAATGAGAESTALKDMDVDKYVTLGEYKGLEVSVDTVEVDEDEWDSLVNNVYYENITAENGGIMDRAVETGDTVNIDYEGKKDDVAFDGGTAQGYDLTIGSGSFIAGFEDGLIGVMPGETVDLNLTFPENYGKSDLAGQAVVFTVTVNYIQPAQDGELSDEVISNFGIDGVTNEEELRQYAYDYLNENAQQNYETNVQQAVMDAFMANNTFTSVPEALVQKYSDAAESSITSMASAYGVDGDTFTQYYYGQDLASFLTTYSEEAAK
;
A
#
# COMPACT_ATOMS: atom_id res chain seq x y z
N CYS A 1 -6.69 -9.64 4.38
CA CYS A 1 -8.13 -9.62 4.69
C CYS A 1 -8.48 -8.35 5.44
N MET A 2 -8.91 -7.31 4.73
CA MET A 2 -9.44 -6.09 5.37
C MET A 2 -10.95 -6.04 5.16
N LEU A 3 -11.69 -6.31 6.23
CA LEU A 3 -13.07 -5.85 6.42
C LEU A 3 -13.21 -5.43 7.89
N ALA A 4 -12.67 -4.25 8.20
CA ALA A 4 -12.91 -3.59 9.47
C ALA A 4 -14.29 -2.93 9.43
N GLY A 5 -15.18 -3.31 10.36
CA GLY A 5 -16.49 -2.71 10.54
C GLY A 5 -16.36 -1.27 11.02
N CYS A 6 -16.84 -0.32 10.23
CA CYS A 6 -17.09 1.05 10.66
C CYS A 6 -18.31 1.11 11.59
N GLY A 7 -18.08 1.41 12.86
CA GLY A 7 -19.11 1.91 13.77
C GLY A 7 -19.46 3.35 13.43
N ALA A 8 -20.60 3.58 12.79
CA ALA A 8 -21.14 4.91 12.56
C ALA A 8 -21.89 5.40 13.80
N LYS A 9 -21.51 6.57 14.30
CA LYS A 9 -22.32 7.38 15.24
C LYS A 9 -23.47 8.01 14.46
N ASP A 10 -24.67 7.74 14.93
CA ASP A 10 -25.94 8.32 14.51
C ASP A 10 -26.00 9.82 14.81
N THR A 11 -26.24 10.65 13.78
CA THR A 11 -26.91 11.95 13.92
C THR A 11 -27.89 12.08 12.77
N GLY A 12 -29.18 12.06 13.11
CA GLY A 12 -30.30 12.01 12.19
C GLY A 12 -30.50 13.24 11.31
N ASP A 13 -31.12 13.07 10.20
CA ASP A 13 -32.44 13.58 9.78
C ASP A 13 -32.78 13.10 8.36
N GLY A 14 -34.00 12.59 8.24
CA GLY A 14 -34.87 12.10 7.25
C GLY A 14 -34.65 12.26 5.76
N THR A 15 -34.88 11.22 4.99
CA THR A 15 -36.08 10.96 4.17
C THR A 15 -35.91 9.65 3.39
N ASP A 16 -36.91 8.80 3.53
CA ASP A 16 -37.34 7.64 2.70
C ASP A 16 -36.49 7.14 1.53
N ALA A 17 -35.80 6.00 1.74
CA ALA A 17 -35.66 4.91 0.79
C ALA A 17 -35.39 3.59 1.54
N ALA A 18 -36.30 3.13 2.37
CA ALA A 18 -36.18 1.89 3.12
C ALA A 18 -37.37 0.96 2.79
N THR A 19 -37.25 0.15 1.75
CA THR A 19 -38.17 -0.96 1.48
C THR A 19 -37.50 -2.33 1.24
N GLY A 20 -36.16 -2.45 1.46
CA GLY A 20 -35.46 -3.74 1.39
C GLY A 20 -34.89 -4.23 2.71
N ALA A 21 -34.22 -3.36 3.47
CA ALA A 21 -33.43 -3.73 4.66
C ALA A 21 -34.26 -4.15 5.88
N GLY A 22 -35.55 -3.77 5.97
CA GLY A 22 -36.40 -4.07 7.12
C GLY A 22 -36.96 -5.50 7.16
N ALA A 23 -37.16 -6.14 6.03
CA ALA A 23 -37.69 -7.50 5.95
C ALA A 23 -36.60 -8.56 6.19
N GLU A 24 -35.37 -8.31 5.76
CA GLU A 24 -34.23 -9.21 5.94
C GLU A 24 -33.74 -9.27 7.40
N SER A 25 -33.69 -8.14 8.09
CA SER A 25 -33.30 -8.06 9.49
C SER A 25 -34.24 -8.88 10.42
N THR A 26 -35.52 -8.98 10.05
CA THR A 26 -36.52 -9.76 10.82
C THR A 26 -36.35 -11.24 10.56
N ALA A 27 -36.08 -11.68 9.33
CA ALA A 27 -35.91 -13.08 8.97
C ALA A 27 -34.67 -13.72 9.64
N LEU A 28 -33.58 -12.99 9.81
CA LEU A 28 -32.38 -13.48 10.50
C LEU A 28 -32.56 -13.51 12.03
N LYS A 29 -33.33 -12.59 12.59
CA LYS A 29 -33.54 -12.46 14.02
C LYS A 29 -34.39 -13.57 14.59
N ASP A 30 -35.31 -14.12 13.79
CA ASP A 30 -36.24 -15.22 14.18
C ASP A 30 -35.76 -16.58 13.66
N MET A 31 -34.53 -16.69 13.19
CA MET A 31 -33.96 -17.93 12.67
C MET A 31 -33.66 -18.90 13.81
N ASP A 32 -34.11 -20.15 13.64
CA ASP A 32 -33.78 -21.26 14.51
C ASP A 32 -32.39 -21.82 14.15
N VAL A 33 -31.35 -21.32 14.82
CA VAL A 33 -29.94 -21.63 14.56
C VAL A 33 -29.65 -23.13 14.77
N ASP A 34 -30.35 -23.82 15.69
CA ASP A 34 -30.14 -25.23 15.99
C ASP A 34 -30.44 -26.16 14.79
N LYS A 35 -31.12 -25.65 13.76
CA LYS A 35 -31.32 -26.38 12.51
C LYS A 35 -30.12 -26.43 11.60
N TYR A 36 -29.24 -25.48 11.75
CA TYR A 36 -28.09 -25.22 10.85
C TYR A 36 -26.76 -25.60 11.48
N VAL A 37 -26.67 -25.47 12.81
CA VAL A 37 -25.43 -25.68 13.54
C VAL A 37 -25.64 -26.62 14.71
N THR A 38 -24.78 -27.60 14.87
CA THR A 38 -24.64 -28.38 16.09
C THR A 38 -23.39 -27.88 16.82
N LEU A 39 -23.62 -27.25 17.98
CA LEU A 39 -22.52 -26.73 18.79
C LEU A 39 -21.76 -27.88 19.46
N GLY A 40 -20.47 -27.92 19.26
CA GLY A 40 -19.52 -28.75 19.98
C GLY A 40 -19.04 -28.08 21.27
N GLU A 41 -17.87 -28.48 21.73
CA GLU A 41 -17.22 -27.86 22.91
C GLU A 41 -16.56 -26.52 22.49
N TYR A 42 -17.24 -25.42 22.82
CA TYR A 42 -16.80 -24.07 22.43
C TYR A 42 -16.27 -23.23 23.58
N LYS A 43 -16.28 -23.78 24.82
CA LYS A 43 -15.70 -23.14 26.00
C LYS A 43 -14.37 -23.79 26.36
N GLY A 44 -13.39 -22.95 26.73
CA GLY A 44 -12.08 -23.45 27.09
C GLY A 44 -11.24 -23.88 25.88
N LEU A 45 -11.48 -23.29 24.71
CA LEU A 45 -10.65 -23.49 23.53
C LEU A 45 -9.23 -23.03 23.83
N GLU A 46 -8.26 -23.90 23.58
CA GLU A 46 -6.83 -23.56 23.67
C GLU A 46 -6.32 -23.32 22.25
N VAL A 47 -5.77 -22.12 22.02
CA VAL A 47 -5.15 -21.75 20.75
C VAL A 47 -3.69 -21.34 21.02
N SER A 48 -2.83 -21.60 20.06
CA SER A 48 -1.43 -21.18 20.10
C SER A 48 -1.20 -20.23 18.94
N VAL A 49 -0.69 -19.04 19.25
CA VAL A 49 -0.32 -18.03 18.28
C VAL A 49 1.10 -17.58 18.63
N ASP A 50 1.95 -17.54 17.63
CA ASP A 50 3.32 -17.06 17.80
C ASP A 50 3.29 -15.55 18.10
N THR A 51 4.09 -15.12 19.07
CA THR A 51 4.32 -13.70 19.34
C THR A 51 5.14 -13.10 18.20
N VAL A 52 4.75 -11.92 17.76
CA VAL A 52 5.55 -11.16 16.79
C VAL A 52 6.43 -10.21 17.60
N GLU A 53 7.74 -10.39 17.49
CA GLU A 53 8.74 -9.48 18.08
C GLU A 53 9.22 -8.53 16.98
N VAL A 54 9.57 -7.31 17.37
CA VAL A 54 10.18 -6.33 16.44
C VAL A 54 11.57 -6.84 16.08
N ASP A 55 11.80 -7.05 14.78
CA ASP A 55 13.09 -7.44 14.24
C ASP A 55 14.03 -6.23 14.21
N GLU A 56 15.29 -6.42 14.61
CA GLU A 56 16.28 -5.33 14.70
C GLU A 56 16.62 -4.78 13.31
N ASP A 57 16.67 -5.65 12.28
CA ASP A 57 16.93 -5.24 10.91
C ASP A 57 15.73 -4.43 10.32
N GLU A 58 14.49 -4.81 10.65
CA GLU A 58 13.29 -4.06 10.29
C GLU A 58 13.28 -2.69 10.98
N TRP A 59 13.67 -2.65 12.26
CA TRP A 59 13.75 -1.42 13.02
C TRP A 59 14.78 -0.44 12.43
N ASP A 60 16.01 -0.89 12.20
CA ASP A 60 17.05 -0.07 11.58
C ASP A 60 16.65 0.39 10.17
N SER A 61 16.01 -0.48 9.39
CA SER A 61 15.48 -0.15 8.08
C SER A 61 14.41 0.94 8.15
N LEU A 62 13.50 0.87 9.12
CA LEU A 62 12.46 1.89 9.28
C LEU A 62 13.05 3.23 9.74
N VAL A 63 14.01 3.24 10.66
CA VAL A 63 14.72 4.46 11.08
C VAL A 63 15.36 5.16 9.89
N ASN A 64 16.10 4.40 9.07
CA ASN A 64 16.73 4.93 7.86
C ASN A 64 15.70 5.43 6.86
N ASN A 65 14.63 4.67 6.61
CA ASN A 65 13.58 5.08 5.67
C ASN A 65 12.93 6.38 6.13
N VAL A 66 12.52 6.49 7.40
CA VAL A 66 11.93 7.73 7.93
C VAL A 66 12.90 8.89 7.80
N TYR A 67 14.20 8.69 8.09
CA TYR A 67 15.21 9.75 7.95
C TYR A 67 15.32 10.22 6.50
N TYR A 68 15.56 9.30 5.56
CA TYR A 68 15.83 9.66 4.16
C TYR A 68 14.58 10.13 3.41
N GLU A 69 13.38 9.65 3.75
CA GLU A 69 12.12 10.15 3.18
C GLU A 69 11.81 11.60 3.58
N ASN A 70 12.37 12.09 4.69
CA ASN A 70 12.20 13.47 5.16
C ASN A 70 13.33 14.41 4.75
N ILE A 71 14.35 13.94 4.02
CA ILE A 71 15.38 14.80 3.45
C ILE A 71 14.79 15.65 2.32
N THR A 72 15.13 16.94 2.33
CA THR A 72 14.76 17.91 1.30
C THR A 72 15.96 18.81 0.98
N ALA A 73 15.84 19.64 -0.06
CA ALA A 73 16.86 20.65 -0.38
C ALA A 73 17.14 21.61 0.78
N GLU A 74 16.13 21.91 1.61
CA GLU A 74 16.22 22.83 2.75
C GLU A 74 16.61 22.12 4.05
N ASN A 75 16.43 20.80 4.09
CA ASN A 75 16.64 19.98 5.28
C ASN A 75 17.49 18.74 4.97
N GLY A 76 18.80 18.87 5.10
CA GLY A 76 19.76 17.78 5.01
C GLY A 76 20.21 17.39 3.60
N GLY A 77 19.59 17.87 2.54
CA GLY A 77 20.03 17.66 1.16
C GLY A 77 21.37 18.40 0.89
N ILE A 78 22.29 17.72 0.19
CA ILE A 78 23.58 18.32 -0.20
C ILE A 78 23.34 19.25 -1.39
N MET A 79 23.67 20.54 -1.21
CA MET A 79 23.43 21.61 -2.19
C MET A 79 24.73 22.27 -2.71
N ASP A 80 25.85 21.97 -2.12
CA ASP A 80 27.11 22.77 -2.26
C ASP A 80 28.15 22.10 -3.14
N ARG A 81 27.85 20.95 -3.75
CA ARG A 81 28.74 20.30 -4.72
C ARG A 81 27.97 19.78 -5.94
N ALA A 82 28.69 19.56 -7.02
CA ALA A 82 28.14 18.93 -8.22
C ALA A 82 27.85 17.43 -8.03
N VAL A 83 26.95 16.92 -8.83
CA VAL A 83 26.59 15.52 -8.91
C VAL A 83 27.77 14.68 -9.40
N GLU A 84 28.02 13.57 -8.73
CA GLU A 84 29.06 12.58 -9.08
C GLU A 84 28.43 11.20 -9.31
N THR A 85 29.20 10.31 -9.96
CA THR A 85 28.79 8.91 -10.14
C THR A 85 28.65 8.24 -8.76
N GLY A 86 27.54 7.54 -8.53
CA GLY A 86 27.21 6.87 -7.28
C GLY A 86 26.31 7.70 -6.35
N ASP A 87 26.16 9.00 -6.64
CA ASP A 87 25.21 9.82 -5.88
C ASP A 87 23.76 9.36 -6.13
N THR A 88 22.93 9.44 -5.11
CA THR A 88 21.47 9.45 -5.28
C THR A 88 21.01 10.90 -5.30
N VAL A 89 20.39 11.30 -6.39
CA VAL A 89 19.91 12.68 -6.59
C VAL A 89 18.40 12.71 -6.64
N ASN A 90 17.80 13.70 -5.97
CA ASN A 90 16.38 13.98 -6.10
C ASN A 90 16.17 14.90 -7.29
N ILE A 91 15.33 14.49 -8.26
CA ILE A 91 15.13 15.21 -9.52
C ILE A 91 13.66 15.40 -9.86
N ASP A 92 13.39 16.52 -10.56
CA ASP A 92 12.17 16.68 -11.35
C ASP A 92 12.54 16.52 -12.82
N TYR A 93 11.72 15.80 -13.61
CA TYR A 93 11.97 15.70 -15.03
C TYR A 93 10.70 15.74 -15.87
N GLU A 94 10.81 16.28 -17.08
CA GLU A 94 9.79 16.27 -18.11
C GLU A 94 10.40 15.86 -19.46
N GLY A 95 9.95 14.71 -20.00
CA GLY A 95 10.35 14.21 -21.32
C GLY A 95 9.40 14.66 -22.42
N LYS A 96 9.94 15.19 -23.51
CA LYS A 96 9.20 15.63 -24.68
C LYS A 96 9.72 14.98 -25.95
N LYS A 97 8.78 14.59 -26.83
CA LYS A 97 9.04 14.21 -28.21
C LYS A 97 8.36 15.23 -29.12
N ASP A 98 9.12 15.83 -30.03
CA ASP A 98 8.61 16.88 -30.93
C ASP A 98 7.89 18.03 -30.15
N ASP A 99 8.48 18.46 -29.02
CA ASP A 99 7.95 19.46 -28.08
C ASP A 99 6.66 19.06 -27.35
N VAL A 100 6.21 17.84 -27.42
CA VAL A 100 5.03 17.32 -26.75
C VAL A 100 5.44 16.33 -25.66
N ALA A 101 5.00 16.56 -24.41
CA ALA A 101 5.23 15.64 -23.31
C ALA A 101 4.57 14.28 -23.59
N PHE A 102 5.27 13.18 -23.29
CA PHE A 102 4.76 11.83 -23.48
C PHE A 102 4.42 11.14 -22.15
N ASP A 103 3.51 10.20 -22.21
CA ASP A 103 3.05 9.47 -21.04
C ASP A 103 4.17 8.66 -20.37
N GLY A 104 4.32 8.84 -19.04
CA GLY A 104 5.40 8.25 -18.24
C GLY A 104 6.75 8.95 -18.40
N GLY A 105 6.81 10.10 -19.11
CA GLY A 105 8.01 10.91 -19.25
C GLY A 105 8.17 12.00 -18.20
N THR A 106 7.28 12.13 -17.22
CA THR A 106 7.30 13.22 -16.23
C THR A 106 7.18 12.68 -14.82
N ALA A 107 8.04 13.17 -13.92
CA ALA A 107 7.93 12.96 -12.49
C ALA A 107 8.51 14.15 -11.73
N GLN A 108 8.11 14.29 -10.46
CA GLN A 108 8.67 15.24 -9.51
C GLN A 108 9.13 14.50 -8.26
N GLY A 109 10.24 14.97 -7.68
CA GLY A 109 10.78 14.39 -6.46
C GLY A 109 11.27 12.95 -6.62
N TYR A 110 11.74 12.57 -7.82
CA TYR A 110 12.20 11.20 -8.08
C TYR A 110 13.66 11.04 -7.62
N ASP A 111 13.93 10.02 -6.81
CA ASP A 111 15.28 9.69 -6.37
C ASP A 111 15.95 8.75 -7.38
N LEU A 112 17.06 9.19 -7.95
CA LEU A 112 17.84 8.50 -8.98
C LEU A 112 19.28 8.30 -8.53
N THR A 113 19.74 7.06 -8.48
CA THR A 113 21.17 6.76 -8.27
C THR A 113 21.93 6.83 -9.58
N ILE A 114 22.91 7.70 -9.67
CA ILE A 114 23.76 7.94 -10.86
C ILE A 114 24.68 6.76 -11.09
N GLY A 115 24.54 6.11 -12.24
CA GLY A 115 25.24 4.88 -12.60
C GLY A 115 24.42 3.59 -12.37
N SER A 116 23.16 3.71 -11.93
CA SER A 116 22.26 2.56 -11.74
C SER A 116 21.81 1.90 -13.05
N GLY A 117 21.79 2.65 -14.15
CA GLY A 117 21.26 2.20 -15.44
C GLY A 117 19.73 2.08 -15.47
N SER A 118 19.03 2.76 -14.56
CA SER A 118 17.56 2.75 -14.45
C SER A 118 16.89 3.54 -15.56
N PHE A 119 17.61 4.51 -16.14
CA PHE A 119 17.14 5.36 -17.22
C PHE A 119 17.78 5.01 -18.56
N ILE A 120 17.28 5.59 -19.65
CA ILE A 120 17.87 5.41 -20.99
C ILE A 120 19.29 5.97 -21.04
N ALA A 121 20.12 5.39 -21.91
CA ALA A 121 21.53 5.73 -22.03
C ALA A 121 21.74 7.24 -22.20
N GLY A 122 22.65 7.80 -21.44
CA GLY A 122 23.02 9.21 -21.44
C GLY A 122 22.19 10.10 -20.49
N PHE A 123 21.10 9.59 -19.88
CA PHE A 123 20.32 10.37 -18.92
C PHE A 123 21.13 10.62 -17.66
N GLU A 124 21.59 9.56 -17.00
CA GLU A 124 22.37 9.65 -15.77
C GLU A 124 23.72 10.31 -15.99
N ASP A 125 24.42 9.98 -17.09
CA ASP A 125 25.68 10.61 -17.47
C ASP A 125 25.56 12.13 -17.70
N GLY A 126 24.40 12.58 -18.22
CA GLY A 126 24.12 13.99 -18.47
C GLY A 126 23.89 14.81 -17.21
N LEU A 127 23.68 14.16 -16.07
CA LEU A 127 23.52 14.82 -14.76
C LEU A 127 24.86 14.97 -14.02
N ILE A 128 25.91 14.23 -14.41
CA ILE A 128 27.23 14.34 -13.77
C ILE A 128 27.78 15.75 -14.00
N GLY A 129 28.19 16.41 -12.91
CA GLY A 129 28.70 17.75 -12.92
C GLY A 129 27.65 18.87 -12.81
N VAL A 130 26.34 18.52 -12.79
CA VAL A 130 25.25 19.48 -12.56
C VAL A 130 25.19 19.84 -11.08
N MET A 131 24.96 21.10 -10.76
CA MET A 131 24.77 21.56 -9.38
C MET A 131 23.31 21.40 -8.97
N PRO A 132 23.03 21.05 -7.70
CA PRO A 132 21.68 21.14 -7.16
C PRO A 132 21.07 22.54 -7.36
N GLY A 133 19.78 22.57 -7.71
CA GLY A 133 19.05 23.77 -8.11
C GLY A 133 19.17 24.11 -9.59
N GLU A 134 20.06 23.46 -10.35
CA GLU A 134 20.19 23.69 -11.81
C GLU A 134 19.21 22.81 -12.60
N THR A 135 18.79 23.34 -13.75
CA THR A 135 17.97 22.63 -14.73
C THR A 135 18.76 22.45 -16.01
N VAL A 136 18.77 21.25 -16.56
CA VAL A 136 19.49 20.90 -17.80
C VAL A 136 18.56 20.21 -18.79
N ASP A 137 18.82 20.43 -20.10
CA ASP A 137 18.13 19.72 -21.18
C ASP A 137 19.03 18.59 -21.71
N LEU A 138 18.54 17.36 -21.59
CA LEU A 138 19.21 16.15 -22.06
C LEU A 138 18.61 15.73 -23.39
N ASN A 139 19.40 15.79 -24.48
CA ASN A 139 18.99 15.31 -25.80
C ASN A 139 19.35 13.83 -25.93
N LEU A 140 18.35 12.96 -25.87
CA LEU A 140 18.52 11.51 -25.79
C LEU A 140 17.76 10.79 -26.89
N THR A 141 18.08 9.50 -27.08
CA THR A 141 17.35 8.65 -28.03
C THR A 141 16.97 7.36 -27.32
N PHE A 142 15.69 7.01 -27.37
CA PHE A 142 15.24 5.71 -26.88
C PHE A 142 15.88 4.55 -27.64
N PRO A 143 16.22 3.43 -26.97
CA PRO A 143 16.73 2.26 -27.69
C PRO A 143 15.69 1.69 -28.65
N GLU A 144 16.16 1.08 -29.75
CA GLU A 144 15.31 0.49 -30.81
C GLU A 144 14.36 -0.60 -30.28
N ASN A 145 14.74 -1.28 -29.20
CA ASN A 145 13.96 -2.33 -28.55
C ASN A 145 13.17 -1.86 -27.32
N TYR A 146 12.90 -0.55 -27.22
CA TYR A 146 12.12 -0.03 -26.11
C TYR A 146 10.69 -0.55 -26.13
N GLY A 147 10.12 -0.87 -24.94
CA GLY A 147 8.82 -1.53 -24.81
C GLY A 147 7.61 -0.74 -25.35
N LYS A 148 7.72 0.61 -25.42
CA LYS A 148 6.70 1.46 -26.07
C LYS A 148 7.13 1.74 -27.50
N SER A 149 6.43 1.17 -28.48
CA SER A 149 6.77 1.21 -29.90
C SER A 149 6.76 2.62 -30.52
N ASP A 150 6.00 3.54 -29.96
CA ASP A 150 5.91 4.95 -30.37
C ASP A 150 7.10 5.81 -29.90
N LEU A 151 7.87 5.28 -28.96
CA LEU A 151 9.10 5.88 -28.43
C LEU A 151 10.37 5.15 -28.89
N ALA A 152 10.29 3.87 -29.30
CA ALA A 152 11.43 3.09 -29.76
C ALA A 152 12.21 3.78 -30.89
N GLY A 153 13.51 3.98 -30.72
CA GLY A 153 14.39 4.67 -31.66
C GLY A 153 14.14 6.18 -31.81
N GLN A 154 13.25 6.77 -31.01
CA GLN A 154 12.89 8.19 -31.14
C GLN A 154 13.83 9.09 -30.34
N ALA A 155 14.15 10.24 -30.94
CA ALA A 155 14.84 11.34 -30.25
C ALA A 155 13.85 12.07 -29.35
N VAL A 156 14.30 12.39 -28.13
CA VAL A 156 13.53 13.09 -27.11
C VAL A 156 14.40 14.09 -26.39
N VAL A 157 13.78 15.06 -25.74
CA VAL A 157 14.46 15.99 -24.83
C VAL A 157 13.87 15.79 -23.44
N PHE A 158 14.73 15.56 -22.46
CA PHE A 158 14.36 15.60 -21.06
C PHE A 158 14.88 16.90 -20.43
N THR A 159 13.97 17.70 -19.95
CA THR A 159 14.29 18.84 -19.08
C THR A 159 14.34 18.30 -17.64
N VAL A 160 15.51 18.34 -17.01
CA VAL A 160 15.74 17.75 -15.69
C VAL A 160 16.25 18.83 -14.74
N THR A 161 15.60 18.95 -13.58
CA THR A 161 16.06 19.78 -12.46
C THR A 161 16.63 18.87 -11.38
N VAL A 162 17.86 19.14 -10.93
CA VAL A 162 18.42 18.46 -9.76
C VAL A 162 18.00 19.25 -8.52
N ASN A 163 17.15 18.65 -7.68
CA ASN A 163 16.66 19.31 -6.48
C ASN A 163 17.74 19.35 -5.38
N TYR A 164 18.33 18.19 -5.07
CA TYR A 164 19.42 18.02 -4.11
C TYR A 164 20.11 16.67 -4.33
N ILE A 165 21.28 16.49 -3.71
CA ILE A 165 21.94 15.18 -3.61
C ILE A 165 21.61 14.62 -2.22
N GLN A 166 21.18 13.35 -2.17
CA GLN A 166 20.93 12.64 -0.92
C GLN A 166 22.25 12.45 -0.14
N PRO A 167 22.28 12.63 1.19
CA PRO A 167 23.43 12.20 1.99
C PRO A 167 23.63 10.70 1.90
N ALA A 168 24.88 10.25 2.10
CA ALA A 168 25.19 8.81 2.07
C ALA A 168 24.42 8.06 3.16
N GLN A 169 23.87 6.88 2.80
CA GLN A 169 23.02 6.09 3.70
C GLN A 169 23.79 5.33 4.80
N ASP A 170 25.12 5.40 4.78
CA ASP A 170 26.03 4.81 5.78
C ASP A 170 26.57 5.86 6.77
N GLY A 171 26.06 7.10 6.70
CA GLY A 171 26.43 8.21 7.57
C GLY A 171 25.72 8.19 8.93
N GLU A 172 26.26 8.95 9.88
CA GLU A 172 25.55 9.22 11.14
C GLU A 172 24.33 10.11 10.84
N LEU A 173 23.19 9.79 11.48
CA LEU A 173 21.97 10.59 11.34
C LEU A 173 22.13 11.93 12.08
N SER A 174 21.75 13.01 11.42
CA SER A 174 21.93 14.36 12.00
C SER A 174 20.73 14.77 12.84
N ASP A 175 20.94 15.04 14.12
CA ASP A 175 19.91 15.57 15.02
C ASP A 175 19.34 16.91 14.52
N GLU A 176 20.16 17.76 13.91
CA GLU A 176 19.70 19.02 13.31
C GLU A 176 18.69 18.77 12.19
N VAL A 177 18.97 17.78 11.33
CA VAL A 177 18.07 17.35 10.25
C VAL A 177 16.80 16.75 10.82
N ILE A 178 16.92 15.84 11.78
CA ILE A 178 15.78 15.15 12.42
C ILE A 178 14.83 16.16 13.10
N SER A 179 15.38 17.16 13.79
CA SER A 179 14.56 18.17 14.48
C SER A 179 13.65 18.98 13.54
N ASN A 180 13.97 19.00 12.24
CA ASN A 180 13.19 19.71 11.22
C ASN A 180 12.15 18.83 10.51
N PHE A 181 12.03 17.54 10.84
CA PHE A 181 11.01 16.65 10.23
C PHE A 181 9.58 17.00 10.63
N GLY A 182 9.40 17.71 11.76
CA GLY A 182 8.07 18.05 12.26
C GLY A 182 7.30 16.87 12.84
N ILE A 183 7.99 15.78 13.17
CA ILE A 183 7.41 14.64 13.88
C ILE A 183 7.33 15.01 15.37
N ASP A 184 6.13 14.97 15.95
CA ASP A 184 5.92 15.37 17.34
C ASP A 184 6.73 14.49 18.31
N GLY A 185 7.54 15.14 19.15
CA GLY A 185 8.41 14.47 20.12
C GLY A 185 9.68 13.85 19.54
N VAL A 186 10.03 14.09 18.26
CA VAL A 186 11.24 13.57 17.62
C VAL A 186 12.15 14.72 17.22
N THR A 187 13.32 14.84 17.89
CA THR A 187 14.30 15.90 17.69
C THR A 187 15.75 15.41 17.54
N ASN A 188 15.99 14.13 17.72
CA ASN A 188 17.31 13.51 17.64
C ASN A 188 17.20 12.03 17.24
N GLU A 189 18.34 11.39 16.96
CA GLU A 189 18.38 9.99 16.52
C GLU A 189 17.77 9.02 17.53
N GLU A 190 17.99 9.21 18.84
CA GLU A 190 17.44 8.30 19.87
C GLU A 190 15.91 8.35 19.88
N GLU A 191 15.32 9.54 19.76
CA GLU A 191 13.87 9.72 19.69
C GLU A 191 13.29 9.20 18.36
N LEU A 192 14.01 9.34 17.25
CA LEU A 192 13.61 8.75 15.96
C LEU A 192 13.62 7.22 16.03
N ARG A 193 14.65 6.63 16.64
CA ARG A 193 14.72 5.18 16.87
C ARG A 193 13.58 4.69 17.76
N GLN A 194 13.25 5.41 18.83
CA GLN A 194 12.13 5.07 19.69
C GLN A 194 10.78 5.18 18.94
N TYR A 195 10.60 6.23 18.15
CA TYR A 195 9.41 6.40 17.30
C TYR A 195 9.22 5.22 16.32
N ALA A 196 10.27 4.80 15.64
CA ALA A 196 10.24 3.66 14.72
C ALA A 196 9.94 2.34 15.47
N TYR A 197 10.55 2.13 16.66
CA TYR A 197 10.29 0.97 17.49
C TYR A 197 8.83 0.91 17.94
N ASP A 198 8.29 2.02 18.45
CA ASP A 198 6.91 2.08 18.93
C ASP A 198 5.92 1.79 17.80
N TYR A 199 6.17 2.32 16.59
CA TYR A 199 5.37 2.06 15.40
C TYR A 199 5.37 0.57 15.01
N LEU A 200 6.55 -0.06 14.95
CA LEU A 200 6.66 -1.50 14.64
C LEU A 200 6.02 -2.37 15.72
N ASN A 201 6.23 -2.02 16.99
CA ASN A 201 5.67 -2.75 18.13
C ASN A 201 4.14 -2.66 18.18
N GLU A 202 3.56 -1.49 17.87
CA GLU A 202 2.11 -1.34 17.77
C GLU A 202 1.54 -2.18 16.62
N ASN A 203 2.18 -2.20 15.46
CA ASN A 203 1.79 -3.05 14.34
C ASN A 203 1.91 -4.54 14.66
N ALA A 204 3.00 -4.95 15.33
CA ALA A 204 3.21 -6.33 15.78
C ALA A 204 2.09 -6.76 16.75
N GLN A 205 1.74 -5.91 17.71
CA GLN A 205 0.66 -6.15 18.67
C GLN A 205 -0.70 -6.27 17.97
N GLN A 206 -1.02 -5.40 17.01
CA GLN A 206 -2.27 -5.47 16.24
C GLN A 206 -2.36 -6.75 15.41
N ASN A 207 -1.24 -7.15 14.79
CA ASN A 207 -1.15 -8.41 14.04
C ASN A 207 -1.35 -9.62 14.96
N TYR A 208 -0.73 -9.63 16.12
CA TYR A 208 -0.90 -10.69 17.13
C TYR A 208 -2.35 -10.81 17.56
N GLU A 209 -3.02 -9.69 17.90
CA GLU A 209 -4.43 -9.68 18.28
C GLU A 209 -5.35 -10.22 17.16
N THR A 210 -5.06 -9.84 15.93
CA THR A 210 -5.78 -10.35 14.75
C THR A 210 -5.58 -11.86 14.58
N ASN A 211 -4.35 -12.33 14.73
CA ASN A 211 -4.03 -13.76 14.62
C ASN A 211 -4.68 -14.57 15.76
N VAL A 212 -4.73 -14.03 16.98
CA VAL A 212 -5.44 -14.66 18.10
C VAL A 212 -6.93 -14.76 17.80
N GLN A 213 -7.57 -13.69 17.30
CA GLN A 213 -8.98 -13.72 16.93
C GLN A 213 -9.27 -14.76 15.83
N GLN A 214 -8.39 -14.84 14.83
CA GLN A 214 -8.51 -15.81 13.75
C GLN A 214 -8.35 -17.25 14.29
N ALA A 215 -7.33 -17.51 15.10
CA ALA A 215 -7.08 -18.84 15.68
C ALA A 215 -8.25 -19.31 16.57
N VAL A 216 -8.83 -18.39 17.36
CA VAL A 216 -10.03 -18.70 18.17
C VAL A 216 -11.23 -19.00 17.27
N MET A 217 -11.43 -18.23 16.19
CA MET A 217 -12.51 -18.48 15.24
C MET A 217 -12.32 -19.82 14.54
N ASP A 218 -11.13 -20.14 14.08
CA ASP A 218 -10.82 -21.40 13.41
C ASP A 218 -11.06 -22.61 14.35
N ALA A 219 -10.63 -22.50 15.60
CA ALA A 219 -10.87 -23.54 16.61
C ALA A 219 -12.37 -23.69 16.93
N PHE A 220 -13.10 -22.56 16.99
CA PHE A 220 -14.55 -22.58 17.16
C PHE A 220 -15.22 -23.26 15.96
N MET A 221 -14.88 -22.89 14.73
CA MET A 221 -15.45 -23.48 13.51
C MET A 221 -15.15 -24.99 13.42
N ALA A 222 -13.91 -25.40 13.76
CA ALA A 222 -13.51 -26.81 13.73
C ALA A 222 -14.26 -27.69 14.74
N ASN A 223 -14.68 -27.11 15.86
CA ASN A 223 -15.40 -27.83 16.92
C ASN A 223 -16.94 -27.88 16.72
N ASN A 224 -17.46 -27.16 15.73
CA ASN A 224 -18.87 -27.09 15.44
C ASN A 224 -19.19 -27.80 14.11
N THR A 225 -20.40 -28.34 13.99
CA THR A 225 -20.83 -28.98 12.75
C THR A 225 -21.95 -28.17 12.11
N PHE A 226 -21.69 -27.70 10.90
CA PHE A 226 -22.68 -27.01 10.07
C PHE A 226 -23.35 -28.04 9.17
N THR A 227 -24.65 -28.21 9.32
CA THR A 227 -25.47 -29.14 8.49
C THR A 227 -25.89 -28.51 7.17
N SER A 228 -26.09 -27.20 7.19
CA SER A 228 -26.37 -26.39 6.02
C SER A 228 -26.18 -24.91 6.40
N VAL A 229 -26.21 -24.04 5.42
CA VAL A 229 -26.16 -22.59 5.64
C VAL A 229 -27.47 -21.99 5.15
N PRO A 230 -28.07 -21.02 5.89
CA PRO A 230 -29.30 -20.37 5.45
C PRO A 230 -29.09 -19.63 4.12
N GLU A 231 -29.92 -19.90 3.13
CA GLU A 231 -29.83 -19.31 1.79
C GLU A 231 -29.86 -17.77 1.86
N ALA A 232 -30.65 -17.19 2.77
CA ALA A 232 -30.71 -15.73 2.97
C ALA A 232 -29.39 -15.12 3.46
N LEU A 233 -28.59 -15.86 4.25
CA LEU A 233 -27.25 -15.42 4.65
C LEU A 233 -26.27 -15.52 3.49
N VAL A 234 -26.28 -16.63 2.76
CA VAL A 234 -25.43 -16.81 1.58
C VAL A 234 -25.69 -15.69 0.57
N GLN A 235 -26.95 -15.38 0.27
CA GLN A 235 -27.31 -14.30 -0.64
C GLN A 235 -26.83 -12.94 -0.14
N LYS A 236 -27.04 -12.63 1.15
CA LYS A 236 -26.57 -11.37 1.76
C LYS A 236 -25.06 -11.17 1.62
N TYR A 237 -24.26 -12.21 1.90
CA TYR A 237 -22.81 -12.13 1.76
C TYR A 237 -22.37 -12.09 0.30
N SER A 238 -23.09 -12.78 -0.60
CA SER A 238 -22.86 -12.71 -2.04
C SER A 238 -23.08 -11.30 -2.57
N ASP A 239 -24.21 -10.68 -2.25
CA ASP A 239 -24.54 -9.31 -2.70
C ASP A 239 -23.51 -8.27 -2.17
N ALA A 240 -23.11 -8.40 -0.91
CA ALA A 240 -22.11 -7.53 -0.30
C ALA A 240 -20.73 -7.69 -0.96
N ALA A 241 -20.31 -8.94 -1.20
CA ALA A 241 -19.04 -9.23 -1.87
C ALA A 241 -19.04 -8.75 -3.33
N GLU A 242 -20.12 -8.98 -4.08
CA GLU A 242 -20.27 -8.50 -5.46
C GLU A 242 -20.15 -6.98 -5.54
N SER A 243 -20.84 -6.26 -4.66
CA SER A 243 -20.78 -4.81 -4.58
C SER A 243 -19.36 -4.31 -4.29
N SER A 244 -18.66 -4.94 -3.33
CA SER A 244 -17.28 -4.59 -2.96
C SER A 244 -16.29 -4.85 -4.11
N ILE A 245 -16.35 -6.04 -4.73
CA ILE A 245 -15.52 -6.41 -5.87
C ILE A 245 -15.75 -5.46 -7.05
N THR A 246 -17.00 -5.18 -7.37
CA THR A 246 -17.34 -4.28 -8.49
C THR A 246 -16.80 -2.86 -8.25
N SER A 247 -16.87 -2.37 -7.00
CA SER A 247 -16.32 -1.07 -6.63
C SER A 247 -14.80 -1.03 -6.77
N MET A 248 -14.11 -2.06 -6.28
CA MET A 248 -12.66 -2.19 -6.40
C MET A 248 -12.22 -2.31 -7.87
N ALA A 249 -12.86 -3.20 -8.64
CA ALA A 249 -12.57 -3.39 -10.06
C ALA A 249 -12.72 -2.07 -10.85
N SER A 250 -13.78 -1.32 -10.56
CA SER A 250 -14.02 -0.01 -11.21
C SER A 250 -12.91 1.01 -10.89
N ALA A 251 -12.35 1.00 -9.68
CA ALA A 251 -11.23 1.88 -9.32
C ALA A 251 -9.94 1.55 -10.12
N TYR A 252 -9.78 0.29 -10.56
CA TYR A 252 -8.70 -0.15 -11.44
C TYR A 252 -9.06 -0.11 -12.93
N GLY A 253 -10.27 0.34 -13.30
CA GLY A 253 -10.72 0.43 -14.69
C GLY A 253 -10.98 -0.93 -15.37
N VAL A 254 -11.27 -1.97 -14.59
CA VAL A 254 -11.57 -3.32 -15.06
C VAL A 254 -12.96 -3.78 -14.59
N ASP A 255 -13.48 -4.88 -15.16
CA ASP A 255 -14.69 -5.53 -14.68
C ASP A 255 -14.41 -6.49 -13.52
N GLY A 256 -15.47 -6.95 -12.84
CA GLY A 256 -15.37 -7.84 -11.69
C GLY A 256 -14.75 -9.20 -12.02
N ASP A 257 -15.04 -9.77 -13.19
CA ASP A 257 -14.46 -11.04 -13.63
C ASP A 257 -12.94 -10.93 -13.85
N THR A 258 -12.50 -9.88 -14.53
CA THR A 258 -11.06 -9.60 -14.73
C THR A 258 -10.36 -9.40 -13.40
N PHE A 259 -10.97 -8.66 -12.48
CA PHE A 259 -10.42 -8.41 -11.15
C PHE A 259 -10.28 -9.72 -10.35
N THR A 260 -11.34 -10.52 -10.26
CA THR A 260 -11.32 -11.77 -9.49
C THR A 260 -10.42 -12.82 -10.13
N GLN A 261 -10.34 -12.88 -11.46
CA GLN A 261 -9.40 -13.77 -12.15
C GLN A 261 -7.95 -13.42 -11.84
N TYR A 262 -7.62 -12.12 -11.75
CA TYR A 262 -6.26 -11.67 -11.46
C TYR A 262 -5.85 -11.93 -9.99
N TYR A 263 -6.73 -11.56 -9.03
CA TYR A 263 -6.39 -11.63 -7.61
C TYR A 263 -6.68 -12.97 -6.96
N TYR A 264 -7.70 -13.71 -7.44
CA TYR A 264 -8.18 -14.95 -6.82
C TYR A 264 -8.10 -16.17 -7.74
N GLY A 265 -7.72 -16.00 -9.01
CA GLY A 265 -7.55 -17.09 -9.97
C GLY A 265 -8.86 -17.73 -10.45
N GLN A 266 -10.01 -17.07 -10.26
CA GLN A 266 -11.34 -17.57 -10.63
C GLN A 266 -12.26 -16.43 -11.08
N ASP A 267 -13.31 -16.77 -11.84
CA ASP A 267 -14.33 -15.79 -12.23
C ASP A 267 -15.17 -15.31 -11.05
N LEU A 268 -15.86 -14.18 -11.20
CA LEU A 268 -16.65 -13.54 -10.15
C LEU A 268 -17.73 -14.48 -9.58
N ALA A 269 -18.44 -15.20 -10.43
CA ALA A 269 -19.51 -16.09 -9.99
C ALA A 269 -19.00 -17.26 -9.14
N SER A 270 -17.87 -17.86 -9.54
CA SER A 270 -17.18 -18.91 -8.77
C SER A 270 -16.65 -18.38 -7.45
N PHE A 271 -16.05 -17.19 -7.44
CA PHE A 271 -15.59 -16.52 -6.24
C PHE A 271 -16.76 -16.27 -5.27
N LEU A 272 -17.85 -15.65 -5.74
CA LEU A 272 -19.02 -15.33 -4.91
C LEU A 272 -19.63 -16.59 -4.30
N THR A 273 -19.74 -17.66 -5.07
CA THR A 273 -20.28 -18.95 -4.56
C THR A 273 -19.45 -19.47 -3.39
N THR A 274 -18.13 -19.57 -3.57
CA THR A 274 -17.25 -20.12 -2.53
C THR A 274 -17.17 -19.21 -1.31
N TYR A 275 -17.00 -17.90 -1.54
CA TYR A 275 -16.86 -16.92 -0.48
C TYR A 275 -18.14 -16.79 0.36
N SER A 276 -19.31 -16.70 -0.29
CA SER A 276 -20.55 -16.45 0.43
C SER A 276 -21.02 -17.64 1.28
N GLU A 277 -20.77 -18.87 0.83
CA GLU A 277 -21.04 -20.07 1.63
C GLU A 277 -20.16 -20.13 2.90
N GLU A 278 -18.86 -19.77 2.76
CA GLU A 278 -17.93 -19.76 3.89
C GLU A 278 -18.20 -18.58 4.85
N ALA A 279 -18.48 -17.40 4.31
CA ALA A 279 -18.80 -16.21 5.10
C ALA A 279 -20.15 -16.31 5.84
N ALA A 280 -21.05 -17.19 5.40
CA ALA A 280 -22.35 -17.38 5.99
C ALA A 280 -22.37 -18.44 7.12
N LYS A 281 -21.29 -19.21 7.29
CA LYS A 281 -21.10 -20.13 8.43
C LYS A 281 -20.71 -19.36 9.69
#